data_bef815d8991f2ecd9b343c20b9212851
#
_entry.id   bef815d8991f2ecd9b343c20b9212851
#
_cell.length_a   1.000
_cell.length_b   1.000
_cell.length_c   1.000
_cell.angle_alpha   90.00
_cell.angle_beta   90.00
_cell.angle_gamma   90.00
#
_symmetry.space_group_name_H-M   'P 1'
#
loop_
_entity.id
_entity.type
_entity.pdbx_description
1 polymer ?
#
loop_
_entity_poly.entity_id
_entity_poly.type
_entity_poly.pdbx_seq_one_letter_code
_entity_poly.pdbx_strand_id
1 'polypeptide(L)'
;MTLMRGLLVALLGCTALAAGCKSPTAPAATGGTDAPHAAAAKPIRIAMIAKSSTNPIFLSARRGAETAARDLSVKTGVPIEIVWLTPPAEDGQIQAQRIAQAVNEGASAILVSCSDAGKLTGAIDDAVARGVPVMTFDSDAPASKRFSYYGVDDRRLGEQVMGEMSKQLNGRGKVAILAGNQNAPNLRRRVDGIKAEAAKYPGIHIVGTFYHAETPQDAAAEVIRVNNAYPGISGWAMAGGWALYTKTLLTDLDPHKVKIVAVDGLPPELPYVEKGLAPVLLAQASYLWGNVGVTKIVDKLYYKQDVPPIVSMDPVRVTIDTLGSWARQLRQWGFPDVPEEYLNLGQK
;
A
#
# COMPACT_ATOMS: atom_id res chain seq x y z
N MET A 1 -47.71 22.40 33.50
CA MET A 1 -48.61 21.38 34.05
C MET A 1 -47.82 20.13 34.25
N THR A 2 -47.41 19.95 35.56
CA THR A 2 -47.83 18.84 36.44
C THR A 2 -47.16 17.49 36.15
N LEU A 3 -46.48 16.74 37.02
CA LEU A 3 -46.17 16.65 38.46
C LEU A 3 -45.03 15.59 38.59
N MET A 4 -43.98 15.82 39.25
CA MET A 4 -43.46 15.35 40.56
C MET A 4 -44.13 14.11 41.16
N ARG A 5 -43.23 13.13 41.53
CA ARG A 5 -43.28 12.21 42.70
C ARG A 5 -42.09 11.29 42.59
N GLY A 6 -41.08 11.18 43.38
CA GLY A 6 -40.91 11.39 44.83
C GLY A 6 -41.27 10.11 45.59
N LEU A 7 -40.26 9.22 45.92
CA LEU A 7 -40.38 8.30 47.03
C LEU A 7 -39.03 7.98 47.66
N LEU A 8 -38.95 8.35 48.89
CA LEU A 8 -37.92 8.12 49.93
C LEU A 8 -38.27 6.82 50.67
N VAL A 9 -37.36 6.33 51.53
CA VAL A 9 -37.52 5.34 52.63
C VAL A 9 -36.67 4.08 52.40
N ALA A 10 -35.89 3.52 53.33
CA ALA A 10 -35.47 3.84 54.69
C ALA A 10 -34.24 2.97 55.01
N LEU A 11 -33.41 3.44 55.92
CA LEU A 11 -32.39 2.69 56.66
C LEU A 11 -33.02 1.62 57.57
N LEU A 12 -32.37 0.45 57.64
CA LEU A 12 -32.46 -0.40 58.83
C LEU A 12 -31.08 -1.00 59.13
N GLY A 13 -30.55 -0.62 60.26
CA GLY A 13 -29.38 -1.19 60.85
C GLY A 13 -29.71 -2.50 61.58
N CYS A 14 -28.76 -3.44 61.50
CA CYS A 14 -28.72 -4.59 62.40
C CYS A 14 -27.31 -4.76 62.95
N THR A 15 -27.16 -4.50 64.20
CA THR A 15 -26.02 -4.90 65.07
C THR A 15 -26.17 -6.35 65.45
N ALA A 16 -25.11 -7.16 65.26
CA ALA A 16 -25.01 -8.45 65.96
C ALA A 16 -23.55 -8.81 66.25
N LEU A 17 -23.31 -8.90 67.47
CA LEU A 17 -22.35 -9.52 68.37
C LEU A 17 -21.25 -10.43 67.78
N ALA A 18 -20.07 -10.15 68.35
CA ALA A 18 -18.85 -10.94 68.27
C ALA A 18 -19.00 -12.28 69.01
N ALA A 19 -18.55 -13.36 68.37
CA ALA A 19 -18.15 -14.58 69.06
C ALA A 19 -16.81 -15.05 68.50
N GLY A 20 -15.79 -15.02 69.32
CA GLY A 20 -14.44 -15.41 68.99
C GLY A 20 -14.30 -16.94 68.86
N CYS A 21 -13.71 -17.40 67.78
CA CYS A 21 -13.14 -18.73 67.66
C CYS A 21 -11.66 -18.59 67.29
N LYS A 22 -10.80 -19.04 68.17
CA LYS A 22 -9.37 -19.23 67.92
C LYS A 22 -9.22 -20.43 66.95
N SER A 23 -8.61 -20.20 65.80
CA SER A 23 -8.13 -21.24 64.92
C SER A 23 -6.60 -21.32 64.91
N PRO A 24 -6.00 -22.47 64.71
CA PRO A 24 -4.57 -22.70 64.96
C PRO A 24 -3.71 -22.10 63.88
N THR A 25 -2.58 -21.58 64.26
CA THR A 25 -1.49 -21.03 63.49
C THR A 25 -0.93 -22.08 62.52
N ALA A 26 -1.08 -21.88 61.20
CA ALA A 26 -0.34 -22.64 60.20
C ALA A 26 1.07 -22.01 60.04
N PRO A 27 2.11 -22.80 59.72
CA PRO A 27 3.46 -22.28 59.60
C PRO A 27 3.61 -21.41 58.36
N ALA A 28 4.33 -20.30 58.50
CA ALA A 28 4.69 -19.37 57.44
C ALA A 28 5.41 -20.12 56.33
N ALA A 29 4.83 -20.10 55.14
CA ALA A 29 5.52 -20.49 53.90
C ALA A 29 6.59 -19.43 53.58
N THR A 30 7.83 -19.86 53.70
CA THR A 30 9.01 -19.12 53.29
C THR A 30 9.00 -18.80 51.81
N GLY A 31 9.16 -17.50 51.51
CA GLY A 31 9.83 -16.93 50.36
C GLY A 31 9.61 -17.62 49.00
N GLY A 32 8.54 -17.24 48.28
CA GLY A 32 8.58 -17.25 46.85
C GLY A 32 9.52 -16.13 46.40
N THR A 33 10.67 -16.48 45.87
CA THR A 33 11.50 -15.53 45.13
C THR A 33 10.70 -15.09 43.90
N ASP A 34 10.17 -13.90 43.91
CA ASP A 34 9.68 -13.20 42.71
C ASP A 34 10.85 -13.20 41.73
N ALA A 35 10.77 -14.06 40.71
CA ALA A 35 11.63 -13.96 39.56
C ALA A 35 11.44 -12.55 38.98
N PRO A 36 12.52 -11.80 38.72
CA PRO A 36 12.39 -10.46 38.18
C PRO A 36 11.57 -10.57 36.89
N HIS A 37 10.38 -9.97 36.85
CA HIS A 37 9.62 -9.77 35.65
C HIS A 37 10.58 -9.03 34.68
N ALA A 38 11.10 -9.72 33.68
CA ALA A 38 11.91 -9.09 32.65
C ALA A 38 11.09 -7.93 32.11
N ALA A 39 11.59 -6.71 32.28
CA ALA A 39 10.91 -5.51 31.79
C ALA A 39 10.58 -5.75 30.32
N ALA A 40 9.30 -5.69 29.97
CA ALA A 40 8.83 -5.93 28.62
C ALA A 40 9.62 -5.02 27.67
N ALA A 41 10.24 -5.60 26.66
CA ALA A 41 11.05 -4.83 25.71
C ALA A 41 10.20 -3.73 25.08
N LYS A 42 10.76 -2.51 24.99
CA LYS A 42 10.06 -1.37 24.41
C LYS A 42 9.62 -1.72 22.96
N PRO A 43 8.35 -1.55 22.60
CA PRO A 43 7.86 -1.90 21.28
C PRO A 43 8.52 -1.05 20.18
N ILE A 44 8.72 -1.64 19.01
CA ILE A 44 9.12 -0.93 17.79
C ILE A 44 7.84 -0.48 17.09
N ARG A 45 7.52 0.81 17.20
CA ARG A 45 6.35 1.44 16.61
C ARG A 45 6.72 2.03 15.24
N ILE A 46 6.16 1.48 14.17
CA ILE A 46 6.41 1.92 12.79
C ILE A 46 5.18 2.67 12.29
N ALA A 47 5.30 3.97 12.05
CA ALA A 47 4.26 4.76 11.42
C ALA A 47 4.27 4.50 9.90
N MET A 48 3.17 3.97 9.38
CA MET A 48 2.99 3.75 7.94
C MET A 48 2.10 4.84 7.35
N ILE A 49 2.65 5.58 6.36
CA ILE A 49 2.02 6.74 5.73
C ILE A 49 2.04 6.52 4.22
N ALA A 50 1.00 5.87 3.69
CA ALA A 50 0.81 5.74 2.25
C ALA A 50 0.19 7.01 1.65
N LYS A 51 0.00 7.05 0.32
CA LYS A 51 -0.54 8.25 -0.35
C LYS A 51 -2.03 8.42 -0.07
N SER A 52 -2.80 7.32 -0.04
CA SER A 52 -4.25 7.33 0.22
C SER A 52 -4.69 6.05 0.92
N SER A 53 -5.60 6.16 1.91
CA SER A 53 -6.22 5.01 2.58
C SER A 53 -7.41 4.42 1.82
N THR A 54 -7.87 5.07 0.76
CA THR A 54 -8.99 4.60 -0.09
C THR A 54 -8.52 3.84 -1.33
N ASN A 55 -7.25 3.97 -1.71
CA ASN A 55 -6.69 3.23 -2.84
C ASN A 55 -6.33 1.79 -2.43
N PRO A 56 -6.93 0.75 -3.05
CA PRO A 56 -6.74 -0.66 -2.68
C PRO A 56 -5.29 -1.12 -2.70
N ILE A 57 -4.44 -0.51 -3.54
CA ILE A 57 -3.02 -0.87 -3.65
C ILE A 57 -2.29 -0.67 -2.31
N PHE A 58 -2.63 0.38 -1.56
CA PHE A 58 -2.01 0.67 -0.26
C PHE A 58 -2.59 -0.16 0.88
N LEU A 59 -3.83 -0.63 0.76
CA LEU A 59 -4.40 -1.62 1.69
C LEU A 59 -3.66 -2.96 1.59
N SER A 60 -3.22 -3.34 0.39
CA SER A 60 -2.32 -4.47 0.19
C SER A 60 -0.98 -4.28 0.92
N ALA A 61 -0.35 -3.13 0.76
CA ALA A 61 0.90 -2.80 1.44
C ALA A 61 0.73 -2.82 2.98
N ARG A 62 -0.35 -2.25 3.50
CA ARG A 62 -0.69 -2.31 4.92
C ARG A 62 -0.77 -3.75 5.43
N ARG A 63 -1.48 -4.62 4.73
CA ARG A 63 -1.57 -6.05 5.08
C ARG A 63 -0.19 -6.72 5.13
N GLY A 64 0.68 -6.43 4.16
CA GLY A 64 2.05 -6.91 4.15
C GLY A 64 2.86 -6.43 5.36
N ALA A 65 2.71 -5.15 5.73
CA ALA A 65 3.35 -4.57 6.89
C ALA A 65 2.88 -5.21 8.21
N GLU A 66 1.56 -5.38 8.38
CA GLU A 66 0.97 -6.01 9.57
C GLU A 66 1.39 -7.49 9.69
N THR A 67 1.52 -8.20 8.55
CA THR A 67 2.02 -9.58 8.55
C THR A 67 3.49 -9.63 8.97
N ALA A 68 4.36 -8.80 8.39
CA ALA A 68 5.76 -8.75 8.77
C ALA A 68 5.95 -8.36 10.24
N ALA A 69 5.16 -7.38 10.72
CA ALA A 69 5.20 -6.96 12.13
C ALA A 69 4.87 -8.12 13.08
N ARG A 70 3.80 -8.87 12.80
CA ARG A 70 3.41 -10.06 13.59
C ARG A 70 4.51 -11.12 13.59
N ASP A 71 5.00 -11.50 12.41
CA ASP A 71 5.97 -12.59 12.26
C ASP A 71 7.33 -12.22 12.90
N LEU A 72 7.76 -10.96 12.73
CA LEU A 72 8.98 -10.46 13.33
C LEU A 72 8.84 -10.25 14.85
N SER A 73 7.66 -9.90 15.36
CA SER A 73 7.42 -9.84 16.81
C SER A 73 7.65 -11.21 17.45
N VAL A 74 7.15 -12.28 16.83
CA VAL A 74 7.39 -13.66 17.30
C VAL A 74 8.88 -14.00 17.23
N LYS A 75 9.54 -13.68 16.11
CA LYS A 75 10.96 -14.00 15.89
C LYS A 75 11.92 -13.27 16.82
N THR A 76 11.62 -12.00 17.14
CA THR A 76 12.53 -11.13 17.92
C THR A 76 12.21 -11.13 19.43
N GLY A 77 11.00 -11.55 19.82
CA GLY A 77 10.49 -11.38 21.18
C GLY A 77 10.18 -9.92 21.56
N VAL A 78 10.24 -8.99 20.58
CA VAL A 78 9.94 -7.56 20.76
C VAL A 78 8.65 -7.24 20.01
N PRO A 79 7.65 -6.60 20.66
CA PRO A 79 6.44 -6.17 19.96
C PRO A 79 6.77 -5.19 18.83
N ILE A 80 6.29 -5.46 17.60
CA ILE A 80 6.40 -4.59 16.44
C ILE A 80 4.99 -4.17 16.06
N GLU A 81 4.75 -2.86 16.07
CA GLU A 81 3.42 -2.28 15.89
C GLU A 81 3.37 -1.40 14.63
N ILE A 82 2.35 -1.59 13.82
CA ILE A 82 2.09 -0.72 12.66
C ILE A 82 1.04 0.32 13.05
N VAL A 83 1.43 1.60 13.02
CA VAL A 83 0.53 2.73 13.23
C VAL A 83 0.15 3.31 11.87
N TRP A 84 -1.09 3.09 11.43
CA TRP A 84 -1.58 3.54 10.13
C TRP A 84 -2.01 5.00 10.19
N LEU A 85 -1.17 5.91 9.67
CA LEU A 85 -1.40 7.36 9.65
C LEU A 85 -1.66 7.91 8.22
N THR A 86 -2.08 7.03 7.31
CA THR A 86 -2.34 7.37 5.92
C THR A 86 -3.57 8.27 5.78
N PRO A 87 -3.48 9.38 5.03
CA PRO A 87 -4.62 10.27 4.77
C PRO A 87 -5.69 9.58 3.89
N PRO A 88 -6.95 10.03 3.93
CA PRO A 88 -8.02 9.46 3.10
C PRO A 88 -7.85 9.74 1.60
N ALA A 89 -7.22 10.86 1.24
CA ALA A 89 -6.93 11.27 -0.13
C ALA A 89 -5.46 11.69 -0.26
N GLU A 90 -4.95 11.72 -1.49
CA GLU A 90 -3.58 12.13 -1.76
C GLU A 90 -3.38 13.62 -1.49
N ASP A 91 -2.60 13.91 -0.48
CA ASP A 91 -2.19 15.27 -0.12
C ASP A 91 -0.81 15.25 0.55
N GLY A 92 0.21 15.78 -0.15
CA GLY A 92 1.58 15.83 0.36
C GLY A 92 1.72 16.75 1.59
N GLN A 93 0.88 17.77 1.76
CA GLN A 93 0.90 18.62 2.96
C GLN A 93 0.37 17.85 4.18
N ILE A 94 -0.73 17.13 4.01
CA ILE A 94 -1.26 16.28 5.08
C ILE A 94 -0.25 15.17 5.41
N GLN A 95 0.40 14.55 4.42
CA GLN A 95 1.43 13.56 4.69
C GLN A 95 2.60 14.14 5.50
N ALA A 96 3.07 15.35 5.20
CA ALA A 96 4.11 16.02 6.00
C ALA A 96 3.66 16.24 7.46
N GLN A 97 2.41 16.63 7.69
CA GLN A 97 1.84 16.74 9.03
C GLN A 97 1.77 15.38 9.74
N ARG A 98 1.45 14.28 9.01
CA ARG A 98 1.44 12.92 9.57
C ARG A 98 2.83 12.43 9.94
N ILE A 99 3.88 12.80 9.19
CA ILE A 99 5.27 12.55 9.57
C ILE A 99 5.60 13.23 10.89
N ALA A 100 5.29 14.52 11.03
CA ALA A 100 5.50 15.27 12.26
C ALA A 100 4.70 14.69 13.44
N GLN A 101 3.45 14.29 13.20
CA GLN A 101 2.61 13.59 14.20
C GLN A 101 3.27 12.30 14.66
N ALA A 102 3.71 11.44 13.74
CA ALA A 102 4.38 10.17 14.04
C ALA A 102 5.59 10.36 14.96
N VAL A 103 6.42 11.36 14.66
CA VAL A 103 7.60 11.71 15.48
C VAL A 103 7.18 12.16 16.87
N ASN A 104 6.17 13.02 16.98
CA ASN A 104 5.69 13.52 18.28
C ASN A 104 5.03 12.43 19.13
N GLU A 105 4.41 11.43 18.52
CA GLU A 105 3.80 10.27 19.18
C GLU A 105 4.82 9.16 19.49
N GLY A 106 6.10 9.40 19.25
CA GLY A 106 7.19 8.49 19.61
C GLY A 106 7.30 7.27 18.68
N ALA A 107 7.05 7.43 17.40
CA ALA A 107 7.34 6.38 16.41
C ALA A 107 8.85 6.03 16.45
N SER A 108 9.16 4.73 16.35
CA SER A 108 10.53 4.23 16.27
C SER A 108 11.11 4.38 14.86
N ALA A 109 10.24 4.36 13.84
CA ALA A 109 10.57 4.60 12.44
C ALA A 109 9.31 5.01 11.65
N ILE A 110 9.53 5.52 10.44
CA ILE A 110 8.46 5.87 9.49
C ILE A 110 8.69 5.12 8.19
N LEU A 111 7.61 4.54 7.63
CA LEU A 111 7.53 3.93 6.31
C LEU A 111 6.54 4.75 5.47
N VAL A 112 7.02 5.48 4.43
CA VAL A 112 6.20 6.45 3.70
C VAL A 112 6.29 6.28 2.18
N SER A 113 5.14 6.40 1.48
CA SER A 113 5.05 6.56 0.03
C SER A 113 4.65 8.01 -0.28
N CYS A 114 5.44 8.73 -1.08
CA CYS A 114 5.35 10.17 -1.21
C CYS A 114 4.37 10.59 -2.32
N SER A 115 3.29 11.31 -1.99
CA SER A 115 2.41 11.95 -2.98
C SER A 115 3.11 13.13 -3.68
N ASP A 116 4.04 13.80 -2.98
CA ASP A 116 4.80 14.95 -3.47
C ASP A 116 6.15 15.00 -2.76
N ALA A 117 7.24 14.63 -3.45
CA ALA A 117 8.58 14.61 -2.85
C ALA A 117 9.04 15.99 -2.38
N GLY A 118 8.65 17.05 -3.09
CA GLY A 118 9.04 18.42 -2.72
C GLY A 118 8.47 18.85 -1.37
N LYS A 119 7.22 18.45 -1.09
CA LYS A 119 6.57 18.76 0.18
C LYS A 119 7.04 17.88 1.33
N LEU A 120 7.46 16.62 1.03
CA LEU A 120 7.84 15.68 2.06
C LEU A 120 9.31 15.71 2.45
N THR A 121 10.22 16.15 1.56
CA THR A 121 11.66 16.15 1.82
C THR A 121 12.00 16.80 3.15
N GLY A 122 11.51 18.02 3.42
CA GLY A 122 11.76 18.71 4.69
C GLY A 122 11.24 17.96 5.91
N ALA A 123 10.01 17.44 5.85
CA ALA A 123 9.42 16.68 6.96
C ALA A 123 10.17 15.37 7.24
N ILE A 124 10.67 14.69 6.20
CA ILE A 124 11.52 13.51 6.32
C ILE A 124 12.85 13.88 7.00
N ASP A 125 13.48 14.95 6.55
CA ASP A 125 14.76 15.42 7.10
C ASP A 125 14.65 15.80 8.57
N ASP A 126 13.56 16.46 8.96
CA ASP A 126 13.25 16.82 10.35
C ASP A 126 13.03 15.57 11.21
N ALA A 127 12.31 14.56 10.71
CA ALA A 127 12.11 13.31 11.41
C ALA A 127 13.46 12.61 11.67
N VAL A 128 14.31 12.53 10.65
CA VAL A 128 15.65 11.94 10.76
C VAL A 128 16.54 12.71 11.74
N ALA A 129 16.51 14.05 11.71
CA ALA A 129 17.25 14.91 12.62
C ALA A 129 16.83 14.69 14.10
N ARG A 130 15.56 14.32 14.32
CA ARG A 130 15.01 13.96 15.64
C ARG A 130 15.24 12.49 16.03
N GLY A 131 16.05 11.75 15.26
CA GLY A 131 16.40 10.36 15.55
C GLY A 131 15.38 9.32 15.10
N VAL A 132 14.37 9.68 14.31
CA VAL A 132 13.37 8.77 13.75
C VAL A 132 13.76 8.45 12.30
N PRO A 133 14.33 7.26 12.01
CA PRO A 133 14.71 6.89 10.66
C PRO A 133 13.48 6.74 9.76
N VAL A 134 13.62 7.15 8.51
CA VAL A 134 12.57 7.10 7.50
C VAL A 134 13.00 6.19 6.34
N MET A 135 12.10 5.30 5.94
CA MET A 135 12.19 4.50 4.71
C MET A 135 11.05 4.89 3.78
N THR A 136 11.34 5.03 2.49
CA THR A 136 10.31 5.23 1.48
C THR A 136 9.99 3.92 0.75
N PHE A 137 8.77 3.82 0.23
CA PHE A 137 8.33 2.72 -0.64
C PHE A 137 7.47 3.27 -1.78
N ASP A 138 7.30 2.50 -2.87
CA ASP A 138 6.48 2.88 -4.03
C ASP A 138 6.90 4.22 -4.67
N SER A 139 6.70 5.33 -3.99
CA SER A 139 7.03 6.68 -4.45
C SER A 139 8.05 7.33 -3.52
N ASP A 140 9.19 7.71 -4.09
CA ASP A 140 10.39 8.11 -3.35
C ASP A 140 10.53 9.63 -3.19
N ALA A 141 11.32 10.04 -2.19
CA ALA A 141 11.87 11.37 -2.01
C ALA A 141 13.42 11.31 -1.99
N PRO A 142 14.07 11.14 -3.14
CA PRO A 142 15.51 10.84 -3.21
C PRO A 142 16.42 11.97 -2.71
N ALA A 143 15.92 13.20 -2.66
CA ALA A 143 16.65 14.36 -2.11
C ALA A 143 16.61 14.42 -0.57
N SER A 144 15.80 13.56 0.09
CA SER A 144 15.67 13.53 1.54
C SER A 144 16.75 12.67 2.22
N LYS A 145 16.84 12.79 3.54
CA LYS A 145 17.72 11.97 4.40
C LYS A 145 17.15 10.61 4.73
N ARG A 146 16.18 10.08 3.95
CA ARG A 146 15.70 8.71 4.13
C ARG A 146 16.86 7.71 4.07
N PHE A 147 16.81 6.63 4.85
CA PHE A 147 17.90 5.67 4.84
C PHE A 147 17.81 4.65 3.70
N SER A 148 16.60 4.35 3.21
CA SER A 148 16.38 3.38 2.13
C SER A 148 15.06 3.64 1.40
N TYR A 149 14.97 3.17 0.16
CA TYR A 149 13.78 3.11 -0.68
C TYR A 149 13.54 1.67 -1.13
N TYR A 150 12.27 1.23 -1.15
CA TYR A 150 11.86 -0.05 -1.73
C TYR A 150 10.80 0.15 -2.80
N GLY A 151 11.09 -0.25 -4.02
CA GLY A 151 10.16 -0.13 -5.14
C GLY A 151 10.80 -0.51 -6.47
N VAL A 152 10.06 -0.25 -7.54
CA VAL A 152 10.50 -0.48 -8.93
C VAL A 152 11.34 0.70 -9.44
N ASP A 153 12.10 0.48 -10.52
CA ASP A 153 12.55 1.57 -11.37
C ASP A 153 11.38 2.07 -12.22
N ASP A 154 10.77 3.17 -11.81
CA ASP A 154 9.56 3.71 -12.44
C ASP A 154 9.76 4.11 -13.89
N ARG A 155 10.95 4.62 -14.26
CA ARG A 155 11.23 4.97 -15.66
C ARG A 155 11.27 3.71 -16.51
N ARG A 156 12.00 2.69 -16.05
CA ARG A 156 12.07 1.39 -16.73
C ARG A 156 10.70 0.71 -16.80
N LEU A 157 9.89 0.82 -15.73
CA LEU A 157 8.53 0.31 -15.74
C LEU A 157 7.68 1.00 -16.81
N GLY A 158 7.79 2.32 -16.96
CA GLY A 158 7.13 3.06 -18.05
C GLY A 158 7.59 2.62 -19.44
N GLU A 159 8.89 2.38 -19.62
CA GLU A 159 9.46 1.83 -20.86
C GLU A 159 8.87 0.45 -21.17
N GLN A 160 8.72 -0.41 -20.15
CA GLN A 160 8.09 -1.73 -20.29
C GLN A 160 6.61 -1.63 -20.66
N VAL A 161 5.85 -0.71 -20.05
CA VAL A 161 4.43 -0.47 -20.41
C VAL A 161 4.29 -0.16 -21.89
N MET A 162 5.09 0.76 -22.41
CA MET A 162 5.01 1.13 -23.83
C MET A 162 5.57 0.03 -24.74
N GLY A 163 6.64 -0.67 -24.35
CA GLY A 163 7.17 -1.80 -25.08
C GLY A 163 6.15 -2.93 -25.26
N GLU A 164 5.41 -3.27 -24.21
CA GLU A 164 4.29 -4.24 -24.28
C GLU A 164 3.13 -3.68 -25.11
N MET A 165 2.78 -2.40 -24.96
CA MET A 165 1.76 -1.76 -25.80
C MET A 165 2.11 -1.82 -27.29
N SER A 166 3.35 -1.53 -27.65
CA SER A 166 3.83 -1.63 -29.03
C SER A 166 3.68 -3.03 -29.60
N LYS A 167 3.97 -4.08 -28.82
CA LYS A 167 3.75 -5.47 -29.21
C LYS A 167 2.26 -5.76 -29.46
N GLN A 168 1.38 -5.30 -28.57
CA GLN A 168 -0.07 -5.49 -28.71
C GLN A 168 -0.65 -4.80 -29.95
N LEU A 169 -0.04 -3.73 -30.41
CA LEU A 169 -0.46 -2.93 -31.55
C LEU A 169 0.36 -3.19 -32.83
N ASN A 170 1.26 -4.17 -32.82
CA ASN A 170 2.16 -4.47 -33.95
C ASN A 170 2.94 -3.22 -34.40
N GLY A 171 3.39 -2.41 -33.46
CA GLY A 171 4.23 -1.24 -33.68
C GLY A 171 3.52 -0.02 -34.26
N ARG A 172 2.19 0.00 -34.33
CA ARG A 172 1.44 1.11 -34.95
C ARG A 172 0.10 1.37 -34.27
N GLY A 173 -0.30 2.64 -34.13
CA GLY A 173 -1.61 3.02 -33.62
C GLY A 173 -1.56 4.32 -32.80
N LYS A 174 -2.74 4.81 -32.46
CA LYS A 174 -2.92 5.97 -31.58
C LYS A 174 -2.98 5.48 -30.13
N VAL A 175 -2.07 5.97 -29.29
CA VAL A 175 -1.96 5.57 -27.88
C VAL A 175 -2.21 6.78 -26.98
N ALA A 176 -3.11 6.63 -26.03
CA ALA A 176 -3.30 7.58 -24.93
C ALA A 176 -2.52 7.11 -23.69
N ILE A 177 -1.96 8.04 -22.93
CA ILE A 177 -1.32 7.77 -21.64
C ILE A 177 -2.30 8.16 -20.54
N LEU A 178 -2.67 7.20 -19.67
CA LEU A 178 -3.40 7.50 -18.45
C LEU A 178 -2.41 7.64 -17.29
N ALA A 179 -2.36 8.82 -16.70
CA ALA A 179 -1.49 9.14 -15.58
C ALA A 179 -2.34 9.63 -14.40
N GLY A 180 -1.94 9.26 -13.18
CA GLY A 180 -2.62 9.75 -11.97
C GLY A 180 -2.19 11.17 -11.61
N ASN A 181 -1.80 11.37 -10.37
CA ASN A 181 -1.36 12.66 -9.86
C ASN A 181 -0.05 13.12 -10.55
N GLN A 182 -0.11 14.25 -11.23
CA GLN A 182 1.04 14.83 -11.94
C GLN A 182 2.21 15.25 -11.02
N ASN A 183 2.00 15.38 -9.71
CA ASN A 183 3.02 15.74 -8.73
C ASN A 183 3.72 14.50 -8.13
N ALA A 184 3.14 13.29 -8.30
CA ALA A 184 3.71 12.07 -7.79
C ALA A 184 4.99 11.69 -8.57
N PRO A 185 6.16 11.57 -7.89
CA PRO A 185 7.44 11.34 -8.56
C PRO A 185 7.51 10.06 -9.38
N ASN A 186 6.96 8.96 -8.84
CA ASN A 186 6.88 7.67 -9.51
C ASN A 186 6.09 7.76 -10.82
N LEU A 187 4.93 8.41 -10.80
CA LEU A 187 4.06 8.51 -11.98
C LEU A 187 4.68 9.37 -13.08
N ARG A 188 5.33 10.48 -12.72
CA ARG A 188 6.07 11.30 -13.70
C ARG A 188 7.16 10.47 -14.39
N ARG A 189 7.94 9.70 -13.62
CA ARG A 189 8.99 8.85 -14.19
C ARG A 189 8.43 7.76 -15.09
N ARG A 190 7.28 7.16 -14.75
CA ARG A 190 6.59 6.20 -15.62
C ARG A 190 6.14 6.84 -16.92
N VAL A 191 5.52 8.02 -16.86
CA VAL A 191 5.12 8.78 -18.06
C VAL A 191 6.33 9.14 -18.93
N ASP A 192 7.45 9.56 -18.33
CA ASP A 192 8.69 9.83 -19.06
C ASP A 192 9.24 8.57 -19.75
N GLY A 193 9.20 7.43 -19.07
CA GLY A 193 9.57 6.12 -19.63
C GLY A 193 8.67 5.72 -20.80
N ILE A 194 7.34 5.84 -20.64
CA ILE A 194 6.37 5.57 -21.69
C ILE A 194 6.67 6.39 -22.96
N LYS A 195 6.90 7.70 -22.80
CA LYS A 195 7.21 8.61 -23.93
C LYS A 195 8.55 8.30 -24.57
N ALA A 196 9.57 8.02 -23.76
CA ALA A 196 10.91 7.68 -24.26
C ALA A 196 10.89 6.37 -25.10
N GLU A 197 10.16 5.37 -24.63
CA GLU A 197 10.01 4.10 -25.35
C GLU A 197 9.19 4.26 -26.64
N ALA A 198 8.09 5.04 -26.59
CA ALA A 198 7.26 5.31 -27.75
C ALA A 198 8.05 5.91 -28.93
N ALA A 199 9.05 6.74 -28.65
CA ALA A 199 9.90 7.36 -29.65
C ALA A 199 10.69 6.34 -30.53
N LYS A 200 10.83 5.09 -30.06
CA LYS A 200 11.46 4.00 -30.82
C LYS A 200 10.54 3.37 -31.86
N TYR A 201 9.25 3.68 -31.83
CA TYR A 201 8.23 3.08 -32.71
C TYR A 201 7.57 4.18 -33.56
N PRO A 202 8.05 4.45 -34.79
CA PRO A 202 7.53 5.53 -35.64
C PRO A 202 6.04 5.43 -35.98
N GLY A 203 5.47 4.21 -35.90
CA GLY A 203 4.04 3.96 -36.15
C GLY A 203 3.16 4.20 -34.91
N ILE A 204 3.74 4.43 -33.73
CA ILE A 204 3.00 4.75 -32.52
C ILE A 204 2.87 6.26 -32.37
N HIS A 205 1.63 6.74 -32.26
CA HIS A 205 1.33 8.17 -32.07
C HIS A 205 0.67 8.40 -30.73
N ILE A 206 1.38 9.07 -29.79
CA ILE A 206 0.81 9.48 -28.50
C ILE A 206 -0.16 10.63 -28.73
N VAL A 207 -1.45 10.44 -28.43
CA VAL A 207 -2.49 11.48 -28.57
C VAL A 207 -2.49 12.47 -27.40
N GLY A 208 -1.97 12.06 -26.25
CA GLY A 208 -1.84 12.91 -25.06
C GLY A 208 -1.52 12.14 -23.80
N THR A 209 -1.25 12.90 -22.74
CA THR A 209 -1.16 12.39 -21.36
C THR A 209 -2.32 12.98 -20.59
N PHE A 210 -3.13 12.11 -19.99
CA PHE A 210 -4.38 12.45 -19.32
C PHE A 210 -4.26 12.13 -17.83
N TYR A 211 -4.61 13.10 -17.01
CA TYR A 211 -4.46 13.03 -15.55
C TYR A 211 -5.83 12.92 -14.89
N HIS A 212 -5.88 12.31 -13.72
CA HIS A 212 -7.09 12.14 -12.91
C HIS A 212 -6.74 12.14 -11.42
N ALA A 213 -7.74 12.39 -10.56
CA ALA A 213 -7.63 12.03 -9.17
C ALA A 213 -7.53 10.49 -9.07
N GLU A 214 -6.59 9.96 -8.29
CA GLU A 214 -6.26 8.53 -8.27
C GLU A 214 -7.39 7.66 -7.65
N THR A 215 -8.63 7.89 -8.11
CA THR A 215 -9.80 7.05 -7.81
C THR A 215 -10.16 6.18 -9.02
N PRO A 216 -10.72 4.99 -8.81
CA PRO A 216 -11.17 4.15 -9.91
C PRO A 216 -12.21 4.82 -10.82
N GLN A 217 -13.13 5.58 -10.23
CA GLN A 217 -14.21 6.26 -10.94
C GLN A 217 -13.69 7.39 -11.84
N ASP A 218 -12.82 8.25 -11.30
CA ASP A 218 -12.26 9.37 -12.07
C ASP A 218 -11.35 8.86 -13.20
N ALA A 219 -10.56 7.80 -12.93
CA ALA A 219 -9.73 7.15 -13.93
C ALA A 219 -10.55 6.57 -15.09
N ALA A 220 -11.62 5.82 -14.79
CA ALA A 220 -12.50 5.24 -15.81
C ALA A 220 -13.27 6.32 -16.57
N ALA A 221 -13.77 7.36 -15.88
CA ALA A 221 -14.43 8.49 -16.51
C ALA A 221 -13.50 9.23 -17.49
N GLU A 222 -12.23 9.40 -17.13
CA GLU A 222 -11.24 10.02 -18.00
C GLU A 222 -10.98 9.17 -19.25
N VAL A 223 -10.87 7.85 -19.12
CA VAL A 223 -10.74 6.94 -20.27
C VAL A 223 -11.93 7.09 -21.23
N ILE A 224 -13.16 7.08 -20.70
CA ILE A 224 -14.38 7.23 -21.51
C ILE A 224 -14.41 8.61 -22.19
N ARG A 225 -14.13 9.68 -21.45
CA ARG A 225 -14.09 11.04 -21.97
C ARG A 225 -13.11 11.18 -23.13
N VAL A 226 -11.92 10.63 -22.97
CA VAL A 226 -10.85 10.73 -23.98
C VAL A 226 -11.17 9.87 -25.20
N ASN A 227 -11.70 8.67 -25.03
CA ASN A 227 -12.14 7.84 -26.17
C ASN A 227 -13.19 8.55 -27.02
N ASN A 228 -14.11 9.29 -26.39
CA ASN A 228 -15.12 10.08 -27.10
C ASN A 228 -14.51 11.31 -27.81
N ALA A 229 -13.52 11.94 -27.20
CA ALA A 229 -12.86 13.14 -27.77
C ALA A 229 -11.85 12.80 -28.88
N TYR A 230 -11.23 11.62 -28.83
CA TYR A 230 -10.19 11.18 -29.76
C TYR A 230 -10.56 9.86 -30.43
N PRO A 231 -11.46 9.86 -31.41
CA PRO A 231 -11.86 8.63 -32.10
C PRO A 231 -10.65 7.94 -32.76
N GLY A 232 -10.62 6.63 -32.65
CA GLY A 232 -9.57 5.80 -33.22
C GLY A 232 -8.34 5.61 -32.31
N ILE A 233 -8.45 5.88 -31.00
CA ILE A 233 -7.49 5.37 -30.02
C ILE A 233 -7.51 3.85 -30.11
N SER A 234 -6.33 3.24 -30.28
CA SER A 234 -6.13 1.80 -30.33
C SER A 234 -5.42 1.23 -29.08
N GLY A 235 -4.85 2.09 -28.24
CA GLY A 235 -4.18 1.66 -27.01
C GLY A 235 -4.19 2.67 -25.88
N TRP A 236 -4.19 2.15 -24.66
CA TRP A 236 -4.00 2.89 -23.41
C TRP A 236 -2.77 2.39 -22.68
N ALA A 237 -1.75 3.22 -22.60
CA ALA A 237 -0.58 3.00 -21.73
C ALA A 237 -0.85 3.63 -20.37
N MET A 238 -1.14 2.80 -19.37
CA MET A 238 -1.56 3.28 -18.04
C MET A 238 -0.41 3.21 -17.04
N ALA A 239 -0.10 4.34 -16.40
CA ALA A 239 0.92 4.44 -15.36
C ALA A 239 0.52 3.77 -14.03
N GLY A 240 -0.72 3.33 -13.89
CA GLY A 240 -1.28 2.56 -12.77
C GLY A 240 -2.59 1.91 -13.16
N GLY A 241 -3.13 1.04 -12.31
CA GLY A 241 -4.30 0.19 -12.59
C GLY A 241 -5.67 0.81 -12.31
N TRP A 242 -5.76 2.05 -11.84
CA TRP A 242 -7.01 2.63 -11.28
C TRP A 242 -8.26 2.41 -12.10
N ALA A 243 -8.20 2.63 -13.42
CA ALA A 243 -9.36 2.45 -14.30
C ALA A 243 -9.85 0.99 -14.35
N LEU A 244 -8.97 0.04 -14.11
CA LEU A 244 -9.27 -1.40 -14.09
C LEU A 244 -9.74 -1.91 -12.72
N TYR A 245 -9.73 -1.08 -11.68
CA TYR A 245 -10.30 -1.44 -10.38
C TYR A 245 -11.84 -1.41 -10.37
N THR A 246 -12.46 -0.99 -11.47
CA THR A 246 -13.91 -1.02 -11.66
C THR A 246 -14.30 -2.27 -12.46
N LYS A 247 -15.38 -2.94 -12.05
CA LYS A 247 -15.85 -4.16 -12.76
C LYS A 247 -16.69 -3.86 -14.00
N THR A 248 -17.26 -2.67 -14.12
CA THR A 248 -18.33 -2.35 -15.08
C THR A 248 -18.08 -1.11 -15.95
N LEU A 249 -17.25 -0.16 -15.52
CA LEU A 249 -17.15 1.13 -16.21
C LEU A 249 -16.45 1.07 -17.58
N LEU A 250 -15.62 0.06 -17.82
CA LEU A 250 -14.93 -0.13 -19.11
C LEU A 250 -15.45 -1.30 -19.92
N THR A 251 -16.64 -1.83 -19.59
CA THR A 251 -17.22 -3.00 -20.29
C THR A 251 -17.60 -2.74 -21.73
N ASP A 252 -17.84 -1.47 -22.10
CA ASP A 252 -18.21 -1.08 -23.47
C ASP A 252 -16.99 -0.93 -24.40
N LEU A 253 -15.78 -1.05 -23.85
CA LEU A 253 -14.57 -1.06 -24.67
C LEU A 253 -14.42 -2.42 -25.37
N ASP A 254 -14.39 -2.37 -26.70
CA ASP A 254 -14.20 -3.56 -27.54
C ASP A 254 -12.71 -3.98 -27.51
N PRO A 255 -12.37 -5.16 -26.96
CA PRO A 255 -10.99 -5.62 -26.89
C PRO A 255 -10.36 -5.90 -28.25
N HIS A 256 -11.14 -5.96 -29.33
CA HIS A 256 -10.62 -6.08 -30.71
C HIS A 256 -10.17 -4.72 -31.27
N LYS A 257 -10.67 -3.62 -30.72
CA LYS A 257 -10.37 -2.25 -31.19
C LYS A 257 -9.38 -1.51 -30.28
N VAL A 258 -9.44 -1.76 -28.98
CA VAL A 258 -8.63 -1.06 -27.97
C VAL A 258 -7.90 -2.06 -27.09
N LYS A 259 -6.62 -1.82 -26.85
CA LYS A 259 -5.80 -2.58 -25.91
C LYS A 259 -5.38 -1.68 -24.74
N ILE A 260 -5.29 -2.26 -23.55
CA ILE A 260 -4.77 -1.60 -22.36
C ILE A 260 -3.53 -2.37 -21.92
N VAL A 261 -2.45 -1.64 -21.63
CA VAL A 261 -1.33 -2.16 -20.84
C VAL A 261 -1.23 -1.28 -19.61
N ALA A 262 -1.36 -1.89 -18.43
CA ALA A 262 -1.41 -1.18 -17.17
C ALA A 262 -0.35 -1.68 -16.20
N VAL A 263 -0.06 -0.84 -15.23
CA VAL A 263 0.71 -1.19 -14.03
C VAL A 263 -0.28 -1.69 -12.97
N ASP A 264 0.22 -2.40 -11.99
CA ASP A 264 -0.45 -3.05 -10.87
C ASP A 264 -0.88 -4.50 -11.20
N GLY A 265 -1.98 -5.00 -10.70
CA GLY A 265 -2.37 -6.41 -10.92
C GLY A 265 -3.20 -6.90 -9.74
N LEU A 266 -4.08 -6.04 -9.22
CA LEU A 266 -5.00 -6.39 -8.15
C LEU A 266 -6.13 -7.29 -8.66
N PRO A 267 -6.85 -8.01 -7.79
CA PRO A 267 -7.92 -8.92 -8.19
C PRO A 267 -8.97 -8.34 -9.16
N PRO A 268 -9.40 -7.06 -9.05
CA PRO A 268 -10.36 -6.49 -10.01
C PRO A 268 -9.84 -6.36 -11.45
N GLU A 269 -8.51 -6.38 -11.66
CA GLU A 269 -7.90 -6.25 -12.99
C GLU A 269 -7.86 -7.57 -13.77
N LEU A 270 -7.90 -8.71 -13.07
CA LEU A 270 -7.73 -10.04 -13.65
C LEU A 270 -8.77 -10.37 -14.74
N PRO A 271 -10.07 -10.01 -14.58
CA PRO A 271 -11.06 -10.23 -15.63
C PRO A 271 -10.78 -9.48 -16.94
N TYR A 272 -10.05 -8.36 -16.90
CA TYR A 272 -9.67 -7.63 -18.11
C TYR A 272 -8.53 -8.33 -18.86
N VAL A 273 -7.66 -9.06 -18.14
CA VAL A 273 -6.65 -9.93 -18.76
C VAL A 273 -7.34 -11.09 -19.48
N GLU A 274 -8.26 -11.77 -18.81
CA GLU A 274 -9.02 -12.88 -19.38
C GLU A 274 -9.80 -12.47 -20.64
N LYS A 275 -10.47 -11.32 -20.61
CA LYS A 275 -11.23 -10.78 -21.74
C LYS A 275 -10.35 -10.21 -22.87
N GLY A 276 -9.04 -10.11 -22.67
CA GLY A 276 -8.09 -9.58 -23.64
C GLY A 276 -8.17 -8.07 -23.88
N LEU A 277 -8.89 -7.32 -23.03
CA LEU A 277 -8.88 -5.85 -23.04
C LEU A 277 -7.58 -5.32 -22.44
N ALA A 278 -7.13 -5.89 -21.32
CA ALA A 278 -5.82 -5.62 -20.74
C ALA A 278 -4.93 -6.87 -20.83
N PRO A 279 -4.42 -7.22 -22.02
CA PRO A 279 -3.70 -8.48 -22.25
C PRO A 279 -2.41 -8.59 -21.47
N VAL A 280 -1.87 -7.47 -20.98
CA VAL A 280 -0.66 -7.41 -20.16
C VAL A 280 -0.84 -6.44 -19.01
N LEU A 281 -0.60 -6.91 -17.79
CA LEU A 281 -0.37 -6.07 -16.62
C LEU A 281 1.09 -6.22 -16.19
N LEU A 282 1.71 -5.11 -15.80
CA LEU A 282 3.01 -5.09 -15.15
C LEU A 282 2.79 -4.92 -13.64
N ALA A 283 2.51 -6.05 -13.00
CA ALA A 283 2.06 -6.10 -11.63
C ALA A 283 3.17 -5.73 -10.64
N GLN A 284 2.88 -4.80 -9.76
CA GLN A 284 3.70 -4.52 -8.59
C GLN A 284 3.25 -5.40 -7.43
N ALA A 285 4.19 -6.08 -6.80
CA ALA A 285 3.93 -6.89 -5.60
C ALA A 285 3.69 -5.97 -4.39
N SER A 286 2.60 -5.20 -4.41
CA SER A 286 2.30 -4.14 -3.44
C SER A 286 2.25 -4.63 -1.99
N TYR A 287 1.86 -5.88 -1.75
CA TYR A 287 1.98 -6.52 -0.45
C TYR A 287 3.42 -6.46 0.09
N LEU A 288 4.41 -6.64 -0.78
CA LEU A 288 5.83 -6.62 -0.41
C LEU A 288 6.31 -5.20 -0.04
N TRP A 289 5.64 -4.13 -0.48
CA TRP A 289 6.00 -2.78 -0.05
C TRP A 289 5.97 -2.64 1.47
N GLY A 290 4.93 -3.17 2.09
CA GLY A 290 4.83 -3.20 3.55
C GLY A 290 5.70 -4.28 4.19
N ASN A 291 5.64 -5.50 3.66
CA ASN A 291 6.35 -6.64 4.23
C ASN A 291 7.88 -6.43 4.26
N VAL A 292 8.46 -6.10 3.12
CA VAL A 292 9.91 -5.81 3.01
C VAL A 292 10.26 -4.51 3.71
N GLY A 293 9.41 -3.47 3.60
CA GLY A 293 9.64 -2.19 4.28
C GLY A 293 9.78 -2.34 5.79
N VAL A 294 8.85 -3.06 6.43
CA VAL A 294 8.92 -3.36 7.86
C VAL A 294 10.12 -4.23 8.19
N THR A 295 10.41 -5.25 7.38
CA THR A 295 11.58 -6.12 7.58
C THR A 295 12.87 -5.29 7.56
N LYS A 296 13.06 -4.39 6.58
CA LYS A 296 14.25 -3.54 6.47
C LYS A 296 14.37 -2.52 7.61
N ILE A 297 13.25 -2.02 8.12
CA ILE A 297 13.24 -1.16 9.31
C ILE A 297 13.70 -1.97 10.54
N VAL A 298 13.23 -3.20 10.71
CA VAL A 298 13.65 -4.08 11.81
C VAL A 298 15.10 -4.52 11.66
N ASP A 299 15.56 -4.83 10.43
CA ASP A 299 16.97 -5.08 10.13
C ASP A 299 17.86 -3.93 10.67
N LYS A 300 17.46 -2.69 10.38
CA LYS A 300 18.18 -1.49 10.84
C LYS A 300 18.06 -1.26 12.36
N LEU A 301 16.86 -1.32 12.92
CA LEU A 301 16.62 -0.90 14.31
C LEU A 301 16.98 -1.98 15.33
N TYR A 302 16.64 -3.23 15.05
CA TYR A 302 16.84 -4.36 15.97
C TYR A 302 18.15 -5.08 15.73
N TYR A 303 18.36 -5.53 14.47
CA TYR A 303 19.57 -6.29 14.12
C TYR A 303 20.80 -5.42 13.86
N LYS A 304 20.65 -4.07 13.82
CA LYS A 304 21.73 -3.10 13.54
C LYS A 304 22.46 -3.37 12.21
N GLN A 305 21.72 -3.91 11.24
CA GLN A 305 22.28 -4.21 9.92
C GLN A 305 22.27 -2.97 9.03
N ASP A 306 23.25 -2.88 8.15
CA ASP A 306 23.24 -1.90 7.07
C ASP A 306 22.20 -2.30 6.03
N VAL A 307 21.34 -1.34 5.68
CA VAL A 307 20.31 -1.49 4.66
C VAL A 307 20.72 -0.68 3.44
N PRO A 308 20.76 -1.29 2.24
CA PRO A 308 21.10 -0.56 1.02
C PRO A 308 20.19 0.66 0.82
N PRO A 309 20.70 1.78 0.27
CA PRO A 309 19.91 2.99 0.05
C PRO A 309 18.77 2.79 -0.96
N ILE A 310 18.86 1.75 -1.79
CA ILE A 310 17.81 1.31 -2.74
C ILE A 310 17.72 -0.22 -2.64
N VAL A 311 16.52 -0.71 -2.41
CA VAL A 311 16.13 -2.12 -2.51
C VAL A 311 15.18 -2.23 -3.70
N SER A 312 15.63 -2.86 -4.78
CA SER A 312 14.86 -2.94 -6.02
C SER A 312 13.81 -4.05 -5.97
N MET A 313 12.67 -3.79 -6.62
CA MET A 313 11.64 -4.75 -6.93
C MET A 313 11.44 -4.79 -8.45
N ASP A 314 11.36 -5.97 -9.04
CA ASP A 314 10.96 -6.12 -10.45
C ASP A 314 9.43 -6.30 -10.56
N PRO A 315 8.79 -5.72 -11.58
CA PRO A 315 7.38 -5.98 -11.83
C PRO A 315 7.18 -7.40 -12.36
N VAL A 316 6.03 -7.99 -12.02
CA VAL A 316 5.63 -9.30 -12.55
C VAL A 316 4.75 -9.08 -13.79
N ARG A 317 5.15 -9.68 -14.90
CA ARG A 317 4.37 -9.65 -16.15
C ARG A 317 3.20 -10.63 -16.05
N VAL A 318 1.98 -10.11 -15.95
CA VAL A 318 0.73 -10.89 -15.87
C VAL A 318 0.04 -10.87 -17.24
N THR A 319 -0.20 -12.06 -17.78
CA THR A 319 -0.91 -12.33 -19.03
C THR A 319 -1.84 -13.50 -18.82
N ILE A 320 -2.61 -13.89 -19.84
CA ILE A 320 -3.49 -15.04 -19.76
C ILE A 320 -2.73 -16.33 -19.35
N ASP A 321 -1.48 -16.50 -19.81
CA ASP A 321 -0.67 -17.69 -19.49
C ASP A 321 -0.17 -17.70 -18.03
N THR A 322 0.00 -16.53 -17.41
CA THR A 322 0.52 -16.38 -16.05
C THR A 322 -0.58 -15.98 -15.04
N LEU A 323 -1.82 -15.80 -15.51
CA LEU A 323 -2.96 -15.35 -14.71
C LEU A 323 -3.20 -16.23 -13.48
N GLY A 324 -3.18 -17.55 -13.68
CA GLY A 324 -3.40 -18.50 -12.58
C GLY A 324 -2.32 -18.45 -11.49
N SER A 325 -1.04 -18.37 -11.89
CA SER A 325 0.06 -18.25 -10.92
C SER A 325 -0.01 -16.95 -10.13
N TRP A 326 -0.35 -15.83 -10.79
CA TRP A 326 -0.51 -14.55 -10.13
C TRP A 326 -1.73 -14.53 -9.19
N ALA A 327 -2.86 -15.10 -9.63
CA ALA A 327 -4.06 -15.24 -8.79
C ALA A 327 -3.77 -16.01 -7.49
N ARG A 328 -3.05 -17.14 -7.58
CA ARG A 328 -2.62 -17.90 -6.40
C ARG A 328 -1.71 -17.10 -5.49
N GLN A 329 -0.79 -16.32 -6.04
CA GLN A 329 0.07 -15.43 -5.26
C GLN A 329 -0.74 -14.36 -4.51
N LEU A 330 -1.72 -13.73 -5.16
CA LEU A 330 -2.63 -12.79 -4.51
C LEU A 330 -3.43 -13.46 -3.36
N ARG A 331 -3.93 -14.69 -3.60
CA ARG A 331 -4.63 -15.46 -2.56
C ARG A 331 -3.72 -15.76 -1.36
N GLN A 332 -2.46 -16.11 -1.58
CA GLN A 332 -1.46 -16.33 -0.51
C GLN A 332 -1.22 -15.05 0.30
N TRP A 333 -1.23 -13.89 -0.32
CA TRP A 333 -1.13 -12.59 0.35
C TRP A 333 -2.44 -12.17 1.03
N GLY A 334 -3.46 -13.05 1.02
CA GLY A 334 -4.72 -12.88 1.74
C GLY A 334 -5.72 -11.98 1.03
N PHE A 335 -5.67 -11.85 -0.29
CA PHE A 335 -6.75 -11.20 -1.05
C PHE A 335 -7.96 -12.15 -1.16
N PRO A 336 -9.10 -11.83 -0.51
CA PRO A 336 -10.26 -12.73 -0.54
C PRO A 336 -11.00 -12.70 -1.89
N ASP A 337 -10.90 -11.57 -2.60
CA ASP A 337 -11.70 -11.29 -3.80
C ASP A 337 -11.09 -11.86 -5.10
N VAL A 338 -10.06 -12.72 -4.99
CA VAL A 338 -9.52 -13.43 -6.16
C VAL A 338 -10.55 -14.47 -6.60
N PRO A 339 -11.04 -14.42 -7.87
CA PRO A 339 -11.99 -15.40 -8.38
C PRO A 339 -11.43 -16.82 -8.34
N GLU A 340 -12.25 -17.79 -7.88
CA GLU A 340 -11.83 -19.20 -7.72
C GLU A 340 -11.44 -19.85 -9.06
N GLU A 341 -12.08 -19.46 -10.16
CA GLU A 341 -11.76 -19.96 -11.50
C GLU A 341 -10.30 -19.69 -11.89
N TYR A 342 -9.73 -18.56 -11.45
CA TYR A 342 -8.33 -18.24 -11.78
C TYR A 342 -7.33 -19.06 -10.96
N LEU A 343 -7.70 -19.54 -9.77
CA LEU A 343 -6.83 -20.37 -8.95
C LEU A 343 -6.52 -21.73 -9.60
N ASN A 344 -7.43 -22.21 -10.43
CA ASN A 344 -7.34 -23.51 -11.10
C ASN A 344 -6.65 -23.43 -12.49
N LEU A 345 -6.37 -22.22 -12.99
CA LEU A 345 -5.68 -22.05 -14.27
C LEU A 345 -4.24 -22.56 -14.21
N GLY A 346 -3.85 -23.36 -15.20
CA GLY A 346 -2.47 -23.86 -15.35
C GLY A 346 -2.06 -24.91 -14.30
N GLN A 347 -2.98 -25.49 -13.54
CA GLN A 347 -2.76 -26.70 -12.72
C GLN A 347 -3.08 -27.93 -13.59
N LYS A 348 -2.14 -28.34 -14.45
CA LYS A 348 -2.16 -29.63 -15.14
C LYS A 348 -0.90 -30.42 -14.83
#